data_b12b633227a2b834f2ea6c53a496cec4
#
_entry.id   b12b633227a2b834f2ea6c53a496cec4
#
_cell.length_a   1.000
_cell.length_b   1.000
_cell.length_c   1.000
_cell.angle_alpha   90.00
_cell.angle_beta   90.00
_cell.angle_gamma   90.00
#
_symmetry.space_group_name_H-M   'P 1'
#
loop_
_entity.id
_entity.type
_entity.pdbx_description
1 polymer ?
#
loop_
_entity_poly.entity_id
_entity_poly.type
_entity_poly.pdbx_seq_one_letter_code
_entity_poly.pdbx_strand_id
1 'polypeptide(L)'
;MTKHPDQVRRSIFKLTAAGLLGAGVLGRAENVAAQQNSSRSLVARLAATGRGRSRRLIPAQTYGGANRPVQPSPDTTLSRAWHQDRFRALFDALAPQSIDAVLLRNVNNAAYFVGYWVFPSERPQAAFKNRDDEAPWVFHPQSYSEVLSTAWRDGGKSYFDFPHAEGGFPNQGAVRAGPSVDLFNFLLEGLREKGLQGTKLGIDGELYPSEQRKLAAIFPNVEIVNISPAIRDLRIVKTPEELALYSRSYIYNDRAQAFIRDYLLTYGSDVTDLELESATQLWLSDLLYTELNLGGGEVNLGAATRASVRVRTGRANGSPHPNQPYFTRFAPNQAIQATSVVKINGCGGENYRTFLTAKSDGSFDPHAARLWEASLHSCDIQVELQAAGVRANEIARAVHQYQVDEGLARYIYHRPSHGLAFEGHLAPFIALGDETVLPLNSALSQEPGLYDPETGFGFNWSDTVVTGEGRGYRLSATPYSREWSFVRL
;
A
#
# COMPACT_ATOMS: atom_id res chain seq x y z
N MET A 1 2.95 -58.26 -4.45
CA MET A 1 3.62 -57.77 -5.66
C MET A 1 3.31 -56.29 -5.80
N THR A 2 4.17 -55.48 -5.26
CA THR A 2 4.06 -54.03 -5.24
C THR A 2 4.76 -53.47 -6.46
N LYS A 3 4.05 -52.73 -7.31
CA LYS A 3 4.62 -52.05 -8.46
C LYS A 3 5.34 -50.76 -8.08
N HIS A 4 6.52 -50.59 -8.58
CA HIS A 4 7.46 -49.49 -8.35
C HIS A 4 6.92 -48.13 -8.83
N PRO A 5 7.20 -46.98 -8.13
CA PRO A 5 6.62 -45.65 -8.41
C PRO A 5 7.04 -45.03 -9.75
N ASP A 6 8.07 -45.52 -10.42
CA ASP A 6 8.61 -44.93 -11.66
C ASP A 6 7.77 -45.19 -12.93
N GLN A 7 6.80 -46.11 -12.88
CA GLN A 7 5.94 -46.37 -14.03
C GLN A 7 4.74 -45.43 -14.16
N VAL A 8 4.40 -44.73 -13.10
CA VAL A 8 3.26 -43.78 -13.10
C VAL A 8 3.64 -42.43 -13.72
N ARG A 9 4.91 -42.03 -13.63
CA ARG A 9 5.39 -40.77 -14.23
C ARG A 9 5.54 -40.75 -15.75
N ARG A 10 5.64 -41.93 -16.41
CA ARG A 10 5.77 -42.00 -17.86
C ARG A 10 4.46 -42.06 -18.63
N SER A 11 3.33 -42.29 -17.96
CA SER A 11 2.00 -42.37 -18.58
C SER A 11 1.28 -41.03 -18.69
N ILE A 12 1.66 -40.03 -17.91
CA ILE A 12 1.03 -38.70 -17.94
C ILE A 12 1.53 -37.80 -19.08
N PHE A 13 2.73 -38.11 -19.63
CA PHE A 13 3.32 -37.31 -20.71
C PHE A 13 3.03 -37.81 -22.14
N LYS A 14 2.26 -38.91 -22.33
CA LYS A 14 1.94 -39.46 -23.65
C LYS A 14 0.48 -39.27 -24.10
N LEU A 15 -0.38 -38.61 -23.33
CA LEU A 15 -1.80 -38.48 -23.66
C LEU A 15 -2.23 -37.04 -24.11
N THR A 16 -1.29 -36.15 -24.40
CA THR A 16 -1.58 -34.80 -24.87
C THR A 16 -1.12 -34.48 -26.31
N ALA A 17 -0.75 -35.50 -27.08
CA ALA A 17 -0.22 -35.29 -28.43
C ALA A 17 -1.01 -35.93 -29.59
N ALA A 18 -2.19 -36.51 -29.36
CA ALA A 18 -2.99 -37.07 -30.45
C ALA A 18 -4.49 -36.90 -30.20
N GLY A 19 -5.06 -35.82 -30.68
CA GLY A 19 -6.49 -35.68 -30.77
C GLY A 19 -7.03 -34.25 -30.66
N LEU A 20 -6.77 -33.40 -31.65
CA LEU A 20 -7.55 -32.23 -32.00
C LEU A 20 -6.98 -31.62 -33.30
N LEU A 21 -7.19 -32.27 -34.40
CA LEU A 21 -7.03 -31.71 -35.73
C LEU A 21 -8.43 -31.70 -36.38
N GLY A 22 -9.02 -30.56 -36.45
CA GLY A 22 -10.27 -30.32 -37.18
C GLY A 22 -10.88 -28.97 -36.83
N ALA A 23 -10.76 -28.04 -37.74
CA ALA A 23 -11.61 -26.83 -37.90
C ALA A 23 -11.56 -25.73 -36.77
N GLY A 24 -10.38 -25.38 -36.29
CA GLY A 24 -10.25 -24.25 -35.35
C GLY A 24 -8.85 -23.63 -35.35
N VAL A 25 -7.95 -24.11 -36.18
CA VAL A 25 -6.52 -23.84 -36.06
C VAL A 25 -6.08 -22.51 -36.72
N LEU A 26 -6.77 -22.03 -37.71
CA LEU A 26 -6.37 -20.77 -38.40
C LEU A 26 -6.63 -19.52 -37.55
N GLY A 27 -7.74 -19.43 -36.86
CA GLY A 27 -8.03 -18.28 -35.97
C GLY A 27 -7.20 -18.24 -34.68
N ARG A 28 -6.66 -19.42 -34.23
CA ARG A 28 -5.77 -19.48 -33.08
C ARG A 28 -4.31 -19.17 -33.44
N ALA A 29 -3.88 -19.50 -34.63
CA ALA A 29 -2.53 -19.19 -35.09
C ALA A 29 -2.29 -17.70 -35.29
N GLU A 30 -3.28 -16.98 -35.81
CA GLU A 30 -3.24 -15.52 -35.93
C GLU A 30 -3.26 -14.82 -34.56
N ASN A 31 -4.07 -15.31 -33.61
CA ASN A 31 -4.06 -14.78 -32.24
C ASN A 31 -2.76 -15.06 -31.49
N VAL A 32 -2.15 -16.23 -31.67
CA VAL A 32 -0.85 -16.55 -31.06
C VAL A 32 0.29 -15.76 -31.69
N ALA A 33 0.27 -15.56 -33.00
CA ALA A 33 1.24 -14.73 -33.71
C ALA A 33 1.07 -13.23 -33.35
N ALA A 34 -0.17 -12.76 -33.20
CA ALA A 34 -0.46 -11.42 -32.71
C ALA A 34 -0.03 -11.22 -31.25
N GLN A 35 -0.24 -12.21 -30.38
CA GLN A 35 0.25 -12.20 -29.01
C GLN A 35 1.79 -12.28 -28.92
N GLN A 36 2.45 -13.08 -29.77
CA GLN A 36 3.92 -13.14 -29.81
C GLN A 36 4.52 -11.85 -30.36
N ASN A 37 3.89 -11.20 -31.32
CA ASN A 37 4.32 -9.91 -31.82
C ASN A 37 4.06 -8.79 -30.81
N SER A 38 2.98 -8.85 -30.03
CA SER A 38 2.69 -7.90 -28.95
C SER A 38 3.68 -8.06 -27.80
N SER A 39 4.06 -9.28 -27.43
CA SER A 39 5.04 -9.51 -26.36
C SER A 39 6.47 -9.11 -26.76
N ARG A 40 6.87 -9.32 -28.03
CA ARG A 40 8.13 -8.77 -28.55
C ARG A 40 8.12 -7.25 -28.62
N SER A 41 7.01 -6.63 -28.95
CA SER A 41 6.80 -5.21 -28.93
C SER A 41 6.84 -4.64 -27.50
N LEU A 42 6.24 -5.35 -26.52
CA LEU A 42 6.30 -4.97 -25.10
C LEU A 42 7.73 -4.99 -24.57
N VAL A 43 8.48 -6.09 -24.79
CA VAL A 43 9.87 -6.19 -24.35
C VAL A 43 10.75 -5.14 -25.02
N ALA A 44 10.55 -4.86 -26.30
CA ALA A 44 11.30 -3.82 -27.00
C ALA A 44 10.97 -2.41 -26.49
N ARG A 45 9.70 -2.14 -26.16
CA ARG A 45 9.27 -0.87 -25.55
C ARG A 45 9.76 -0.72 -24.12
N LEU A 46 9.69 -1.76 -23.30
CA LEU A 46 10.23 -1.77 -21.94
C LEU A 46 11.76 -1.57 -21.94
N ALA A 47 12.48 -2.22 -22.86
CA ALA A 47 13.91 -2.02 -23.02
C ALA A 47 14.26 -0.59 -23.48
N ALA A 48 13.42 0.02 -24.31
CA ALA A 48 13.59 1.40 -24.79
C ALA A 48 13.27 2.43 -23.67
N THR A 49 12.31 2.14 -22.79
CA THR A 49 11.96 3.01 -21.65
C THR A 49 13.01 2.94 -20.54
N GLY A 50 13.66 1.77 -20.32
CA GLY A 50 14.68 1.61 -19.28
C GLY A 50 16.03 2.27 -19.55
N ARG A 51 16.38 2.59 -20.80
CA ARG A 51 17.75 2.98 -21.15
C ARG A 51 18.00 4.43 -21.61
N GLY A 52 17.00 5.30 -21.67
CA GLY A 52 17.33 6.65 -22.14
C GLY A 52 16.20 7.61 -22.45
N ARG A 53 15.00 7.13 -22.69
CA ARG A 53 13.84 8.00 -22.95
C ARG A 53 13.20 8.53 -21.66
N SER A 54 13.27 7.78 -20.55
CA SER A 54 12.67 8.17 -19.27
C SER A 54 13.24 9.48 -18.71
N ARG A 55 14.49 9.78 -18.97
CA ARG A 55 15.12 11.05 -18.53
C ARG A 55 14.72 12.27 -19.37
N ARG A 56 14.13 12.06 -20.57
CA ARG A 56 13.73 13.15 -21.49
C ARG A 56 12.25 13.48 -21.43
N LEU A 57 11.39 12.54 -20.97
CA LEU A 57 9.92 12.68 -21.09
C LEU A 57 9.31 13.53 -19.99
N ILE A 58 10.01 13.76 -18.87
CA ILE A 58 9.47 14.56 -17.77
C ILE A 58 10.50 15.64 -17.45
N PRO A 59 10.28 16.88 -17.82
CA PRO A 59 11.06 17.98 -17.26
C PRO A 59 10.87 17.91 -15.75
N ALA A 60 11.94 17.68 -15.00
CA ALA A 60 11.94 17.66 -13.54
C ALA A 60 11.28 18.91 -12.93
N GLN A 61 11.22 19.98 -13.71
CA GLN A 61 10.61 21.27 -13.38
C GLN A 61 9.07 21.23 -13.31
N THR A 62 8.39 20.25 -13.92
CA THR A 62 6.92 20.25 -13.98
C THR A 62 6.27 19.65 -12.75
N TYR A 63 6.91 18.72 -12.04
CA TYR A 63 6.32 17.97 -10.93
C TYR A 63 7.20 17.87 -9.68
N GLY A 64 8.49 18.22 -9.76
CA GLY A 64 9.38 18.30 -8.61
C GLY A 64 9.30 19.63 -7.85
N GLY A 65 8.23 20.38 -8.09
CA GLY A 65 8.11 21.79 -7.88
C GLY A 65 8.44 22.33 -6.50
N ALA A 66 9.03 23.52 -6.55
CA ALA A 66 9.39 24.35 -5.42
C ALA A 66 8.22 24.78 -4.50
N ASN A 67 6.98 24.42 -4.81
CA ASN A 67 5.77 24.87 -4.12
C ASN A 67 4.99 23.73 -3.44
N ARG A 68 5.65 22.68 -2.97
CA ARG A 68 4.98 21.67 -2.16
C ARG A 68 4.62 22.23 -0.78
N PRO A 69 3.41 21.98 -0.26
CA PRO A 69 2.99 22.50 1.04
C PRO A 69 3.85 21.94 2.20
N VAL A 70 4.46 20.77 1.99
CA VAL A 70 5.41 20.15 2.90
C VAL A 70 6.71 19.89 2.15
N GLN A 71 7.84 20.32 2.71
CA GLN A 71 9.14 20.06 2.13
C GLN A 71 9.46 18.56 2.17
N PRO A 72 9.91 17.96 1.04
CA PRO A 72 10.27 16.56 1.01
C PRO A 72 11.46 16.26 1.92
N SER A 73 11.42 15.13 2.63
CA SER A 73 12.53 14.67 3.44
C SER A 73 13.81 14.46 2.59
N PRO A 74 14.99 14.89 3.04
CA PRO A 74 16.25 14.44 2.46
C PRO A 74 16.54 12.97 2.78
N ASP A 75 15.96 12.44 3.88
CA ASP A 75 16.17 11.09 4.37
C ASP A 75 15.19 10.10 3.72
N THR A 76 15.54 8.82 3.76
CA THR A 76 14.72 7.71 3.25
C THR A 76 14.13 6.85 4.36
N THR A 77 14.47 7.13 5.60
CA THR A 77 14.03 6.39 6.78
C THR A 77 13.64 7.35 7.90
N LEU A 78 12.74 6.90 8.76
CA LEU A 78 12.48 7.54 10.04
C LEU A 78 13.66 7.29 10.99
N SER A 79 14.07 8.30 11.72
CA SER A 79 15.25 8.22 12.58
C SER A 79 15.03 7.36 13.82
N ARG A 80 16.14 6.90 14.43
CA ARG A 80 16.08 6.23 15.73
C ARG A 80 15.42 7.14 16.79
N ALA A 81 15.72 8.42 16.80
CA ALA A 81 15.12 9.39 17.72
C ALA A 81 13.59 9.47 17.53
N TRP A 82 13.12 9.43 16.29
CA TRP A 82 11.70 9.38 15.99
C TRP A 82 11.03 8.13 16.60
N HIS A 83 11.61 6.94 16.44
CA HIS A 83 11.08 5.71 17.05
C HIS A 83 11.03 5.80 18.59
N GLN A 84 12.06 6.39 19.20
CA GLN A 84 12.11 6.62 20.64
C GLN A 84 10.97 7.55 21.09
N ASP A 85 10.73 8.63 20.35
CA ASP A 85 9.65 9.58 20.65
C ASP A 85 8.27 8.95 20.48
N ARG A 86 8.07 8.07 19.50
CA ARG A 86 6.80 7.32 19.36
C ARG A 86 6.54 6.39 20.54
N PHE A 87 7.55 5.67 21.03
CA PHE A 87 7.37 4.85 22.24
C PHE A 87 7.11 5.71 23.47
N ARG A 88 7.80 6.84 23.61
CA ARG A 88 7.54 7.77 24.73
C ARG A 88 6.08 8.24 24.70
N ALA A 89 5.62 8.72 23.54
CA ALA A 89 4.24 9.15 23.36
C ALA A 89 3.22 8.02 23.66
N LEU A 90 3.53 6.78 23.28
CA LEU A 90 2.69 5.63 23.59
C LEU A 90 2.60 5.40 25.10
N PHE A 91 3.74 5.35 25.80
CA PHE A 91 3.75 5.16 27.25
C PHE A 91 3.10 6.30 28.00
N ASP A 92 3.22 7.54 27.52
CA ASP A 92 2.53 8.69 28.10
C ASP A 92 1.01 8.57 27.94
N ALA A 93 0.53 8.13 26.79
CA ALA A 93 -0.89 7.85 26.56
C ALA A 93 -1.43 6.69 27.41
N LEU A 94 -0.57 5.73 27.77
CA LEU A 94 -0.91 4.57 28.58
C LEU A 94 -0.73 4.78 30.09
N ALA A 95 -0.06 5.85 30.51
CA ALA A 95 0.22 6.16 31.92
C ALA A 95 -1.02 6.17 32.84
N PRO A 96 -2.18 6.74 32.41
CA PRO A 96 -3.40 6.72 33.21
C PRO A 96 -3.91 5.30 33.54
N GLN A 97 -3.53 4.31 32.74
CA GLN A 97 -3.90 2.90 32.92
C GLN A 97 -2.83 2.11 33.68
N SER A 98 -1.72 2.76 34.08
CA SER A 98 -0.57 2.12 34.74
C SER A 98 0.00 0.94 33.92
N ILE A 99 0.17 1.14 32.62
CA ILE A 99 0.77 0.16 31.73
C ILE A 99 2.22 0.56 31.49
N ASP A 100 3.15 -0.27 31.94
CA ASP A 100 4.60 -0.04 31.87
C ASP A 100 5.33 -1.03 30.97
N ALA A 101 4.60 -1.95 30.34
CA ALA A 101 5.14 -2.90 29.38
C ALA A 101 4.18 -3.06 28.20
N VAL A 102 4.71 -3.16 26.98
CA VAL A 102 3.93 -3.35 25.76
C VAL A 102 4.49 -4.46 24.89
N LEU A 103 3.57 -5.24 24.28
CA LEU A 103 3.87 -6.30 23.34
C LEU A 103 3.14 -6.02 22.02
N LEU A 104 3.90 -5.70 20.98
CA LEU A 104 3.40 -5.38 19.64
C LEU A 104 3.53 -6.63 18.77
N ARG A 105 2.42 -7.21 18.36
CA ARG A 105 2.33 -8.42 17.53
C ARG A 105 1.91 -8.11 16.09
N ASN A 106 1.30 -6.96 15.88
CA ASN A 106 0.93 -6.50 14.54
C ASN A 106 2.17 -6.01 13.79
N VAL A 107 2.39 -6.53 12.59
CA VAL A 107 3.57 -6.21 11.76
C VAL A 107 3.70 -4.71 11.45
N ASN A 108 2.58 -4.01 11.24
CA ASN A 108 2.61 -2.58 10.96
C ASN A 108 2.95 -1.75 12.20
N ASN A 109 2.53 -2.21 13.39
CA ASN A 109 2.92 -1.58 14.65
C ASN A 109 4.39 -1.86 14.97
N ALA A 110 4.88 -3.09 14.75
CA ALA A 110 6.31 -3.38 14.87
C ALA A 110 7.15 -2.54 13.90
N ALA A 111 6.70 -2.38 12.65
CA ALA A 111 7.35 -1.48 11.70
C ALA A 111 7.33 -0.02 12.19
N TYR A 112 6.19 0.48 12.67
CA TYR A 112 6.04 1.86 13.14
C TYR A 112 6.91 2.16 14.35
N PHE A 113 6.91 1.31 15.37
CA PHE A 113 7.60 1.60 16.61
C PHE A 113 9.08 1.18 16.64
N VAL A 114 9.47 0.20 15.82
CA VAL A 114 10.79 -0.44 15.90
C VAL A 114 11.60 -0.32 14.60
N GLY A 115 10.92 -0.02 13.50
CA GLY A 115 11.54 -0.11 12.16
C GLY A 115 11.73 -1.56 11.69
N TYR A 116 10.97 -2.51 12.26
CA TYR A 116 11.01 -3.91 11.87
C TYR A 116 10.04 -4.18 10.72
N TRP A 117 10.56 -4.15 9.49
CA TRP A 117 9.79 -4.21 8.27
C TRP A 117 9.73 -5.62 7.68
N VAL A 118 8.58 -6.26 7.79
CA VAL A 118 8.29 -7.56 7.17
C VAL A 118 6.90 -7.59 6.56
N PHE A 119 6.69 -8.48 5.59
CA PHE A 119 5.34 -8.75 5.11
C PHE A 119 4.60 -9.66 6.09
N PRO A 120 3.27 -9.47 6.26
CA PRO A 120 2.46 -10.40 7.04
C PRO A 120 2.60 -11.83 6.51
N SER A 121 2.79 -12.77 7.43
CA SER A 121 2.85 -14.20 7.11
C SER A 121 2.32 -15.01 8.31
N GLU A 122 2.32 -16.33 8.18
CA GLU A 122 1.99 -17.27 9.26
C GLU A 122 3.04 -17.31 10.37
N ARG A 123 4.20 -16.67 10.19
CA ARG A 123 5.32 -16.67 11.13
C ARG A 123 5.08 -15.66 12.25
N PRO A 124 4.90 -16.11 13.50
CA PRO A 124 4.69 -15.18 14.60
C PRO A 124 5.93 -14.34 14.88
N GLN A 125 5.69 -13.07 15.15
CA GLN A 125 6.71 -12.10 15.53
C GLN A 125 6.13 -11.12 16.53
N ALA A 126 7.01 -10.48 17.29
CA ALA A 126 6.61 -9.47 18.25
C ALA A 126 7.76 -8.52 18.58
N ALA A 127 7.42 -7.30 18.96
CA ALA A 127 8.33 -6.38 19.61
C ALA A 127 7.82 -6.13 21.05
N PHE A 128 8.71 -6.23 22.01
CA PHE A 128 8.40 -6.03 23.41
C PHE A 128 9.25 -4.91 23.98
N LYS A 129 8.67 -4.06 24.81
CA LYS A 129 9.41 -3.01 25.52
C LYS A 129 8.79 -2.72 26.87
N ASN A 130 9.59 -2.73 27.93
CA ASN A 130 9.24 -2.07 29.19
C ASN A 130 9.45 -0.56 29.06
N ARG A 131 8.77 0.24 29.85
CA ARG A 131 8.91 1.70 29.85
C ARG A 131 10.38 2.13 29.97
N ASP A 132 11.12 1.53 30.89
CA ASP A 132 12.49 1.91 31.24
C ASP A 132 13.57 1.25 30.37
N ASP A 133 13.22 0.33 29.49
CA ASP A 133 14.20 -0.25 28.55
C ASP A 133 14.70 0.84 27.59
N GLU A 134 15.98 0.81 27.23
CA GLU A 134 16.56 1.73 26.26
C GLU A 134 16.07 1.47 24.85
N ALA A 135 15.83 0.18 24.51
CA ALA A 135 15.37 -0.25 23.21
C ALA A 135 14.45 -1.48 23.31
N PRO A 136 13.61 -1.73 22.29
CA PRO A 136 12.74 -2.92 22.24
C PRO A 136 13.53 -4.22 22.12
N TRP A 137 12.97 -5.29 22.68
CA TRP A 137 13.37 -6.68 22.44
C TRP A 137 12.46 -7.27 21.33
N VAL A 138 13.00 -8.12 20.42
CA VAL A 138 12.26 -8.62 19.27
C VAL A 138 12.22 -10.14 19.24
N PHE A 139 11.01 -10.70 19.07
CA PHE A 139 10.77 -12.12 18.79
C PHE A 139 10.56 -12.32 17.30
N HIS A 140 11.31 -13.26 16.67
CA HIS A 140 11.29 -13.40 15.22
C HIS A 140 11.71 -14.78 14.73
N PRO A 141 11.30 -15.20 13.51
CA PRO A 141 11.91 -16.36 12.87
C PRO A 141 13.36 -16.04 12.47
N GLN A 142 14.23 -17.02 12.55
CA GLN A 142 15.65 -16.86 12.17
C GLN A 142 15.84 -16.41 10.72
N SER A 143 14.92 -16.80 9.84
CA SER A 143 14.90 -16.37 8.42
C SER A 143 14.80 -14.85 8.23
N TYR A 144 14.41 -14.07 9.26
CA TYR A 144 14.27 -12.61 9.20
C TYR A 144 15.43 -11.86 9.86
N SER A 145 16.52 -12.55 10.18
CA SER A 145 17.65 -11.95 10.91
C SER A 145 18.31 -10.77 10.17
N GLU A 146 18.32 -10.79 8.83
CA GLU A 146 18.84 -9.68 8.03
C GLU A 146 17.97 -8.41 8.17
N VAL A 147 16.66 -8.56 8.11
CA VAL A 147 15.73 -7.43 8.25
C VAL A 147 15.87 -6.72 9.59
N LEU A 148 16.31 -7.44 10.61
CA LEU A 148 16.56 -6.88 11.93
C LEU A 148 17.80 -6.01 12.02
N SER A 149 18.70 -6.04 11.04
CA SER A 149 19.92 -5.22 11.03
C SER A 149 19.62 -3.72 11.04
N THR A 150 18.48 -3.33 10.44
CA THR A 150 18.02 -1.93 10.36
C THR A 150 17.04 -1.55 11.47
N ALA A 151 16.55 -2.51 12.25
CA ALA A 151 15.58 -2.25 13.32
C ALA A 151 16.25 -1.68 14.57
N TRP A 152 15.60 -0.73 15.22
CA TRP A 152 16.00 -0.26 16.53
C TRP A 152 15.60 -1.28 17.59
N ARG A 153 16.59 -1.99 18.16
CA ARG A 153 16.36 -3.06 19.15
C ARG A 153 17.54 -3.27 20.10
N ASP A 154 17.23 -3.87 21.26
CA ASP A 154 18.20 -4.43 22.19
C ASP A 154 17.84 -5.89 22.49
N GLY A 155 18.60 -6.81 21.86
CA GLY A 155 18.37 -8.23 21.99
C GLY A 155 17.18 -8.76 21.22
N GLY A 156 16.85 -10.02 21.50
CA GLY A 156 15.76 -10.74 20.89
C GLY A 156 15.83 -12.24 21.13
N LYS A 157 14.76 -12.95 20.75
CA LYS A 157 14.71 -14.41 20.75
C LYS A 157 14.28 -14.89 19.38
N SER A 158 15.10 -15.68 18.74
CA SER A 158 14.80 -16.25 17.42
C SER A 158 14.36 -17.71 17.54
N TYR A 159 13.53 -18.15 16.62
CA TYR A 159 13.14 -19.54 16.45
C TYR A 159 13.44 -20.04 15.05
N PHE A 160 13.68 -21.34 14.94
CA PHE A 160 13.79 -21.96 13.61
C PHE A 160 12.41 -22.07 12.95
N ASP A 161 12.31 -21.65 11.71
CA ASP A 161 11.06 -21.46 11.02
C ASP A 161 10.26 -22.74 10.77
N PHE A 162 10.95 -23.83 10.40
CA PHE A 162 10.30 -25.10 10.08
C PHE A 162 11.10 -26.30 10.57
N PRO A 163 10.49 -27.23 11.28
CA PRO A 163 9.10 -27.37 11.73
C PRO A 163 8.80 -26.68 13.09
N HIS A 164 9.08 -25.40 13.21
CA HIS A 164 8.94 -24.60 14.41
C HIS A 164 9.84 -25.04 15.57
N ALA A 165 11.05 -25.46 15.23
CA ALA A 165 12.04 -25.84 16.22
C ALA A 165 12.75 -24.61 16.82
N GLU A 166 13.28 -24.76 18.04
CA GLU A 166 14.05 -23.73 18.72
C GLU A 166 15.40 -23.45 18.01
N GLY A 167 15.78 -22.17 17.96
CA GLY A 167 17.13 -21.74 17.62
C GLY A 167 17.57 -21.96 16.18
N GLY A 168 18.88 -22.06 15.97
CA GLY A 168 19.54 -22.06 14.66
C GLY A 168 19.60 -23.39 13.92
N PHE A 169 18.79 -24.35 14.30
CA PHE A 169 18.68 -25.62 13.60
C PHE A 169 17.83 -25.48 12.31
N PRO A 170 18.16 -26.10 11.18
CA PRO A 170 19.28 -27.00 10.89
C PRO A 170 20.53 -26.29 10.35
N ASN A 171 20.63 -24.95 10.41
CA ASN A 171 21.73 -24.18 9.83
C ASN A 171 23.13 -24.63 10.34
N GLN A 172 23.14 -25.39 11.42
CA GLN A 172 24.37 -25.95 11.98
C GLN A 172 24.63 -27.40 11.51
N GLY A 173 23.96 -27.85 10.46
CA GLY A 173 24.28 -29.08 9.75
C GLY A 173 23.70 -30.37 10.33
N ALA A 174 22.94 -30.32 11.44
CA ALA A 174 22.33 -31.52 12.04
C ALA A 174 20.82 -31.52 11.84
N VAL A 175 20.28 -32.56 11.19
CA VAL A 175 18.83 -32.79 11.14
C VAL A 175 18.42 -33.58 12.39
N ARG A 176 17.62 -32.98 13.25
CA ARG A 176 17.10 -33.61 14.46
C ARG A 176 15.58 -33.69 14.36
N ALA A 177 15.04 -34.87 14.63
CA ALA A 177 13.62 -35.02 14.90
C ALA A 177 13.31 -34.60 16.33
N GLY A 178 12.25 -33.87 16.52
CA GLY A 178 11.78 -33.44 17.85
C GLY A 178 10.35 -32.91 17.79
N PRO A 179 9.69 -32.71 18.93
CA PRO A 179 8.35 -32.12 18.96
C PRO A 179 8.39 -30.69 18.43
N SER A 180 7.29 -30.28 17.81
CA SER A 180 7.07 -28.86 17.46
C SER A 180 7.09 -28.00 18.72
N VAL A 181 7.80 -26.87 18.65
CA VAL A 181 7.79 -25.87 19.71
C VAL A 181 6.49 -25.07 19.64
N ASP A 182 5.84 -24.88 20.78
CA ASP A 182 4.74 -23.92 20.90
C ASP A 182 5.33 -22.50 20.90
N LEU A 183 5.25 -21.83 19.76
CA LEU A 183 5.89 -20.52 19.55
C LEU A 183 5.32 -19.44 20.46
N PHE A 184 4.05 -19.51 20.88
CA PHE A 184 3.51 -18.55 21.81
C PHE A 184 4.07 -18.76 23.23
N ASN A 185 4.17 -20.00 23.71
CA ASN A 185 4.88 -20.29 24.95
C ASN A 185 6.34 -19.87 24.86
N PHE A 186 7.02 -20.14 23.75
CA PHE A 186 8.41 -19.75 23.54
C PHE A 186 8.62 -18.22 23.56
N LEU A 187 7.66 -17.46 23.01
CA LEU A 187 7.61 -16.01 23.17
C LEU A 187 7.46 -15.61 24.64
N LEU A 188 6.50 -16.20 25.36
CA LEU A 188 6.24 -15.87 26.77
C LEU A 188 7.44 -16.20 27.69
N GLU A 189 8.14 -17.28 27.41
CA GLU A 189 9.40 -17.62 28.10
C GLU A 189 10.47 -16.54 27.82
N GLY A 190 10.56 -16.05 26.58
CA GLY A 190 11.44 -14.93 26.21
C GLY A 190 11.09 -13.64 26.97
N LEU A 191 9.80 -13.33 27.13
CA LEU A 191 9.37 -12.19 27.96
C LEU A 191 9.73 -12.37 29.44
N ARG A 192 9.63 -13.58 29.97
CA ARG A 192 10.04 -13.91 31.33
C ARG A 192 11.56 -13.75 31.54
N GLU A 193 12.36 -14.21 30.58
CA GLU A 193 13.81 -14.06 30.56
C GLU A 193 14.25 -12.59 30.49
N LYS A 194 13.57 -11.79 29.64
CA LYS A 194 13.81 -10.35 29.52
C LYS A 194 13.40 -9.58 30.77
N GLY A 195 12.40 -10.07 31.50
CA GLY A 195 11.83 -9.42 32.68
C GLY A 195 10.71 -8.44 32.31
N LEU A 196 9.48 -8.88 32.52
CA LEU A 196 8.29 -8.03 32.36
C LEU A 196 8.14 -7.14 33.58
N GLN A 197 8.07 -5.82 33.40
CA GLN A 197 7.86 -4.86 34.47
C GLN A 197 6.37 -4.59 34.68
N GLY A 198 6.00 -4.31 35.93
CA GLY A 198 4.63 -3.99 36.31
C GLY A 198 3.70 -5.19 36.37
N THR A 199 2.42 -4.91 36.56
CA THR A 199 1.34 -5.90 36.66
C THR A 199 0.38 -5.85 35.46
N LYS A 200 0.62 -4.97 34.48
CA LYS A 200 -0.20 -4.83 33.28
C LYS A 200 0.67 -4.89 32.05
N LEU A 201 0.23 -5.67 31.06
CA LEU A 201 0.85 -5.78 29.76
C LEU A 201 -0.10 -5.26 28.68
N GLY A 202 0.28 -4.18 28.02
CA GLY A 202 -0.42 -3.67 26.84
C GLY A 202 -0.15 -4.54 25.63
N ILE A 203 -1.19 -5.00 24.94
CA ILE A 203 -1.07 -5.78 23.68
C ILE A 203 -1.84 -5.08 22.58
N ASP A 204 -1.29 -5.05 21.38
CA ASP A 204 -1.87 -4.41 20.20
C ASP A 204 -2.91 -5.29 19.48
N GLY A 205 -3.83 -5.87 20.23
CA GLY A 205 -4.91 -6.72 19.73
C GLY A 205 -5.47 -7.61 20.83
N GLU A 206 -6.36 -8.50 20.42
CA GLU A 206 -6.95 -9.49 21.30
C GLU A 206 -6.13 -10.79 21.27
N LEU A 207 -6.04 -11.44 22.44
CA LEU A 207 -5.48 -12.79 22.54
C LEU A 207 -6.59 -13.83 22.36
N TYR A 208 -6.28 -14.90 21.63
CA TYR A 208 -7.17 -16.07 21.58
C TYR A 208 -7.32 -16.69 22.99
N PRO A 209 -8.46 -17.34 23.31
CA PRO A 209 -8.64 -17.97 24.64
C PRO A 209 -7.54 -18.97 25.03
N SER A 210 -6.96 -19.66 24.04
CA SER A 210 -5.81 -20.55 24.25
C SER A 210 -4.53 -19.78 24.62
N GLU A 211 -4.29 -18.63 24.02
CA GLU A 211 -3.15 -17.75 24.33
C GLU A 211 -3.30 -17.11 25.71
N GLN A 212 -4.52 -16.68 26.07
CA GLN A 212 -4.82 -16.14 27.41
C GLN A 212 -4.50 -17.15 28.49
N ARG A 213 -4.91 -18.43 28.32
CA ARG A 213 -4.58 -19.50 29.28
C ARG A 213 -3.07 -19.74 29.42
N LYS A 214 -2.32 -19.74 28.31
CA LYS A 214 -0.86 -19.89 28.30
C LYS A 214 -0.18 -18.73 29.02
N LEU A 215 -0.62 -17.51 28.73
CA LEU A 215 -0.09 -16.31 29.37
C LEU A 215 -0.34 -16.35 30.90
N ALA A 216 -1.58 -16.65 31.33
CA ALA A 216 -1.93 -16.72 32.73
C ALA A 216 -1.14 -17.82 33.48
N ALA A 217 -0.75 -18.89 32.80
CA ALA A 217 0.10 -19.95 33.41
C ALA A 217 1.54 -19.49 33.68
N ILE A 218 2.09 -18.61 32.86
CA ILE A 218 3.47 -18.09 32.98
C ILE A 218 3.49 -16.79 33.80
N PHE A 219 2.48 -15.95 33.65
CA PHE A 219 2.33 -14.65 34.31
C PHE A 219 0.97 -14.53 35.02
N PRO A 220 0.76 -15.26 36.12
CA PRO A 220 -0.54 -15.36 36.79
C PRO A 220 -1.06 -14.04 37.37
N ASN A 221 -0.19 -13.08 37.61
CA ASN A 221 -0.52 -11.78 38.22
C ASN A 221 -0.53 -10.63 37.19
N VAL A 222 -0.42 -10.93 35.88
CA VAL A 222 -0.38 -9.89 34.83
C VAL A 222 -1.76 -9.72 34.18
N GLU A 223 -2.27 -8.53 34.27
CA GLU A 223 -3.48 -8.09 33.54
C GLU A 223 -3.12 -7.74 32.10
N ILE A 224 -3.91 -8.23 31.14
CA ILE A 224 -3.76 -7.89 29.72
C ILE A 224 -4.71 -6.75 29.36
N VAL A 225 -4.16 -5.73 28.72
CA VAL A 225 -4.92 -4.58 28.25
C VAL A 225 -4.74 -4.42 26.75
N ASN A 226 -5.85 -4.32 25.99
CA ASN A 226 -5.80 -4.01 24.56
C ASN A 226 -5.46 -2.52 24.36
N ILE A 227 -4.29 -2.24 23.78
CA ILE A 227 -3.79 -0.88 23.55
C ILE A 227 -3.94 -0.43 22.09
N SER A 228 -4.63 -1.22 21.24
CA SER A 228 -4.87 -0.84 19.82
C SER A 228 -5.48 0.55 19.65
N PRO A 229 -6.43 1.00 20.50
CA PRO A 229 -6.97 2.36 20.39
C PRO A 229 -5.91 3.45 20.56
N ALA A 230 -5.04 3.35 21.58
CA ALA A 230 -3.98 4.32 21.82
C ALA A 230 -2.96 4.35 20.67
N ILE A 231 -2.59 3.19 20.15
CA ILE A 231 -1.70 3.08 18.99
C ILE A 231 -2.33 3.72 17.75
N ARG A 232 -3.62 3.41 17.48
CA ARG A 232 -4.36 3.99 16.35
C ARG A 232 -4.37 5.52 16.46
N ASP A 233 -4.69 6.07 17.60
CA ASP A 233 -4.83 7.51 17.82
C ASP A 233 -3.48 8.22 17.62
N LEU A 234 -2.36 7.61 18.04
CA LEU A 234 -1.01 8.10 17.75
C LEU A 234 -0.67 8.07 16.25
N ARG A 235 -1.12 7.05 15.52
CA ARG A 235 -0.82 6.87 14.10
C ARG A 235 -1.72 7.68 13.18
N ILE A 236 -2.86 8.16 13.65
CA ILE A 236 -3.74 9.08 12.91
C ILE A 236 -3.00 10.41 12.67
N VAL A 237 -2.38 10.97 13.69
CA VAL A 237 -1.67 12.25 13.63
C VAL A 237 -0.25 12.02 13.10
N LYS A 238 0.05 12.57 11.92
CA LYS A 238 1.37 12.45 11.31
C LYS A 238 2.34 13.44 11.93
N THR A 239 3.54 12.96 12.22
CA THR A 239 4.63 13.84 12.63
C THR A 239 5.17 14.64 11.43
N PRO A 240 5.91 15.73 11.67
CA PRO A 240 6.59 16.46 10.59
C PRO A 240 7.50 15.57 9.74
N GLU A 241 8.20 14.62 10.36
CA GLU A 241 9.10 13.68 9.66
C GLU A 241 8.32 12.71 8.77
N GLU A 242 7.18 12.18 9.26
CA GLU A 242 6.28 11.36 8.44
C GLU A 242 5.76 12.17 7.25
N LEU A 243 5.25 13.38 7.46
CA LEU A 243 4.73 14.24 6.39
C LEU A 243 5.81 14.59 5.36
N ALA A 244 7.06 14.80 5.78
CA ALA A 244 8.17 15.04 4.87
C ALA A 244 8.48 13.81 4.00
N LEU A 245 8.40 12.59 4.55
CA LEU A 245 8.53 11.35 3.78
C LEU A 245 7.31 11.12 2.86
N TYR A 246 6.09 11.43 3.29
CA TYR A 246 4.90 11.45 2.42
C TYR A 246 5.13 12.40 1.23
N SER A 247 5.59 13.62 1.49
CA SER A 247 5.88 14.60 0.43
C SER A 247 6.94 14.09 -0.53
N ARG A 248 8.00 13.42 -0.03
CA ARG A 248 9.01 12.77 -0.88
C ARG A 248 8.44 11.66 -1.74
N SER A 249 7.56 10.82 -1.22
CA SER A 249 6.92 9.75 -1.98
C SER A 249 6.06 10.29 -3.12
N TYR A 250 5.44 11.45 -2.92
CA TYR A 250 4.64 12.12 -3.95
C TYR A 250 5.45 12.69 -5.11
N ILE A 251 6.74 12.95 -4.95
CA ILE A 251 7.61 13.28 -6.09
C ILE A 251 7.60 12.13 -7.11
N TYR A 252 7.67 10.89 -6.64
CA TYR A 252 7.66 9.70 -7.49
C TYR A 252 6.27 9.38 -8.03
N ASN A 253 5.21 9.56 -7.24
CA ASN A 253 3.83 9.42 -7.69
C ASN A 253 3.50 10.40 -8.82
N ASP A 254 3.87 11.66 -8.69
CA ASP A 254 3.64 12.69 -9.71
C ASP A 254 4.39 12.37 -11.01
N ARG A 255 5.63 11.91 -10.89
CA ARG A 255 6.44 11.47 -12.04
C ARG A 255 5.84 10.24 -12.72
N ALA A 256 5.27 9.31 -11.93
CA ALA A 256 4.59 8.13 -12.47
C ALA A 256 3.34 8.53 -13.29
N GLN A 257 2.53 9.45 -12.78
CA GLN A 257 1.36 9.97 -13.51
C GLN A 257 1.75 10.69 -14.81
N ALA A 258 2.84 11.45 -14.78
CA ALA A 258 3.37 12.08 -15.99
C ALA A 258 3.88 11.04 -17.01
N PHE A 259 4.58 10.00 -16.56
CA PHE A 259 5.02 8.90 -17.43
C PHE A 259 3.82 8.17 -18.06
N ILE A 260 2.79 7.87 -17.27
CA ILE A 260 1.56 7.23 -17.76
C ILE A 260 0.93 8.07 -18.86
N ARG A 261 0.77 9.38 -18.64
CA ARG A 261 0.20 10.29 -19.64
C ARG A 261 1.03 10.33 -20.91
N ASP A 262 2.34 10.49 -20.80
CA ASP A 262 3.24 10.54 -21.95
C ASP A 262 3.22 9.22 -22.73
N TYR A 263 3.13 8.09 -22.04
CA TYR A 263 3.02 6.78 -22.68
C TYR A 263 1.71 6.65 -23.46
N LEU A 264 0.58 7.07 -22.89
CA LEU A 264 -0.73 7.10 -23.56
C LEU A 264 -0.68 7.98 -24.81
N LEU A 265 -0.13 9.17 -24.72
CA LEU A 265 -0.03 10.10 -25.86
C LEU A 265 0.96 9.61 -26.95
N THR A 266 1.93 8.78 -26.59
CA THR A 266 2.94 8.27 -27.52
C THR A 266 2.48 7.04 -28.28
N TYR A 267 1.80 6.12 -27.61
CA TYR A 267 1.45 4.80 -28.17
C TYR A 267 -0.04 4.62 -28.42
N GLY A 268 -0.89 5.44 -27.81
CA GLY A 268 -2.32 5.49 -28.08
C GLY A 268 -3.02 4.13 -27.98
N SER A 269 -3.81 3.82 -29.00
CA SER A 269 -4.58 2.56 -29.07
C SER A 269 -3.75 1.31 -29.35
N ASP A 270 -2.46 1.44 -29.60
CA ASP A 270 -1.59 0.28 -29.85
C ASP A 270 -1.27 -0.52 -28.59
N VAL A 271 -1.58 0.00 -27.41
CA VAL A 271 -1.25 -0.63 -26.13
C VAL A 271 -2.48 -1.03 -25.31
N THR A 272 -2.29 -1.94 -24.36
CA THR A 272 -3.31 -2.39 -23.43
C THR A 272 -3.11 -1.77 -22.04
N ASP A 273 -4.14 -1.85 -21.20
CA ASP A 273 -4.08 -1.49 -19.77
C ASP A 273 -2.93 -2.18 -19.04
N LEU A 274 -2.75 -3.50 -19.24
CA LEU A 274 -1.66 -4.26 -18.62
C LEU A 274 -0.28 -3.85 -19.13
N GLU A 275 -0.16 -3.49 -20.42
CA GLU A 275 1.12 -3.04 -20.96
C GLU A 275 1.55 -1.72 -20.35
N LEU A 276 0.65 -0.76 -20.24
CA LEU A 276 0.92 0.53 -19.61
C LEU A 276 1.24 0.37 -18.11
N GLU A 277 0.47 -0.48 -17.40
CA GLU A 277 0.73 -0.83 -16.00
C GLU A 277 2.16 -1.37 -15.83
N SER A 278 2.53 -2.39 -16.63
CA SER A 278 3.82 -3.06 -16.56
C SER A 278 4.99 -2.14 -16.92
N ALA A 279 4.82 -1.32 -17.96
CA ALA A 279 5.83 -0.34 -18.38
C ALA A 279 6.08 0.70 -17.29
N THR A 280 5.00 1.22 -16.71
CA THR A 280 5.11 2.22 -15.64
C THR A 280 5.69 1.61 -14.36
N GLN A 281 5.26 0.39 -13.99
CA GLN A 281 5.77 -0.30 -12.81
C GLN A 281 7.29 -0.52 -12.91
N LEU A 282 7.77 -1.00 -14.05
CA LEU A 282 9.20 -1.23 -14.26
C LEU A 282 9.99 0.08 -14.20
N TRP A 283 9.54 1.09 -14.95
CA TRP A 283 10.18 2.39 -14.98
C TRP A 283 10.22 3.07 -13.60
N LEU A 284 9.09 3.04 -12.88
CA LEU A 284 8.98 3.66 -11.56
C LEU A 284 9.84 2.96 -10.52
N SER A 285 9.91 1.63 -10.57
CA SER A 285 10.77 0.85 -9.66
C SER A 285 12.24 1.13 -9.91
N ASP A 286 12.69 1.14 -11.16
CA ASP A 286 14.07 1.47 -11.54
C ASP A 286 14.44 2.89 -11.06
N LEU A 287 13.55 3.85 -11.32
CA LEU A 287 13.74 5.24 -10.91
C LEU A 287 13.85 5.39 -9.39
N LEU A 288 12.88 4.84 -8.67
CA LEU A 288 12.78 4.95 -7.21
C LEU A 288 14.02 4.34 -6.54
N TYR A 289 14.35 3.11 -6.91
CA TYR A 289 15.45 2.40 -6.27
C TYR A 289 16.82 2.97 -6.65
N THR A 290 16.97 3.44 -7.89
CA THR A 290 18.20 4.11 -8.32
C THR A 290 18.42 5.41 -7.54
N GLU A 291 17.42 6.26 -7.43
CA GLU A 291 17.54 7.55 -6.76
C GLU A 291 17.68 7.41 -5.23
N LEU A 292 17.03 6.44 -4.60
CA LEU A 292 17.15 6.21 -3.17
C LEU A 292 18.50 5.59 -2.78
N ASN A 293 19.11 4.78 -3.65
CA ASN A 293 20.42 4.16 -3.40
C ASN A 293 21.62 5.06 -3.71
N LEU A 294 21.44 6.19 -4.41
CA LEU A 294 22.53 7.09 -4.77
C LEU A 294 23.26 7.72 -3.57
N GLY A 295 22.69 7.69 -2.39
CA GLY A 295 23.28 8.18 -1.15
C GLY A 295 24.12 7.16 -0.37
N GLY A 296 24.26 5.92 -0.85
CA GLY A 296 24.97 4.85 -0.14
C GLY A 296 24.34 4.44 1.19
N GLY A 297 23.07 4.82 1.44
CA GLY A 297 22.32 4.47 2.64
C GLY A 297 21.69 3.08 2.52
N GLU A 298 21.54 2.40 3.65
CA GLU A 298 20.78 1.18 3.75
C GLU A 298 19.28 1.51 3.67
N VAL A 299 18.65 1.25 2.51
CA VAL A 299 17.22 1.41 2.31
C VAL A 299 16.57 0.05 2.37
N ASN A 300 15.64 -0.14 3.29
CA ASN A 300 14.81 -1.35 3.33
C ASN A 300 13.84 -1.33 2.15
N LEU A 301 14.29 -1.91 1.04
CA LEU A 301 13.49 -2.07 -0.17
C LEU A 301 12.55 -3.27 -0.01
N GLY A 302 11.33 -3.14 -0.50
CA GLY A 302 10.30 -4.19 -0.43
C GLY A 302 9.21 -3.88 0.58
N ALA A 303 9.35 -4.25 1.85
CA ALA A 303 8.29 -4.00 2.84
C ALA A 303 8.16 -2.53 3.22
N ALA A 304 9.27 -1.83 3.46
CA ALA A 304 9.28 -0.42 3.87
C ALA A 304 9.15 0.55 2.70
N THR A 305 9.89 0.29 1.62
CA THR A 305 9.96 1.18 0.46
C THR A 305 9.57 0.41 -0.79
N ARG A 306 8.49 0.84 -1.43
CA ARG A 306 7.91 0.14 -2.58
C ARG A 306 7.11 1.06 -3.48
N ALA A 307 6.94 0.63 -4.72
CA ALA A 307 6.02 1.22 -5.68
C ALA A 307 5.05 0.17 -6.20
N SER A 308 3.82 0.56 -6.47
CA SER A 308 2.85 -0.24 -7.22
C SER A 308 2.06 0.64 -8.17
N VAL A 309 1.72 0.07 -9.32
CA VAL A 309 0.95 0.74 -10.37
C VAL A 309 -0.24 -0.13 -10.74
N ARG A 310 -1.38 0.51 -11.07
CA ARG A 310 -2.56 -0.13 -11.63
C ARG A 310 -3.12 0.73 -12.74
N VAL A 311 -3.48 0.10 -13.86
CA VAL A 311 -4.15 0.77 -14.98
C VAL A 311 -5.37 -0.04 -15.39
N ARG A 312 -6.49 0.65 -15.62
CA ARG A 312 -7.77 0.03 -15.98
C ARG A 312 -8.47 0.87 -17.05
N THR A 313 -9.14 0.17 -17.97
CA THR A 313 -10.01 0.82 -18.95
C THR A 313 -11.19 -0.08 -19.33
N GLY A 314 -12.12 0.45 -20.10
CA GLY A 314 -13.30 -0.26 -20.56
C GLY A 314 -14.15 -0.75 -19.39
N ARG A 315 -14.65 -1.99 -19.49
CA ARG A 315 -15.55 -2.58 -18.49
C ARG A 315 -14.99 -2.55 -17.05
N ALA A 316 -13.68 -2.80 -16.91
CA ALA A 316 -13.05 -2.83 -15.59
C ALA A 316 -13.13 -1.49 -14.87
N ASN A 317 -13.19 -0.39 -15.61
CA ASN A 317 -13.18 0.95 -15.06
C ASN A 317 -14.59 1.44 -14.63
N GLY A 318 -15.65 0.80 -15.09
CA GLY A 318 -17.04 1.14 -14.72
C GLY A 318 -17.46 0.70 -13.31
N SER A 319 -16.55 0.14 -12.52
CA SER A 319 -16.79 -0.28 -11.14
C SER A 319 -15.63 0.16 -10.24
N PRO A 320 -15.87 0.36 -8.94
CA PRO A 320 -14.79 0.73 -8.02
C PRO A 320 -13.72 -0.35 -7.92
N HIS A 321 -12.52 0.04 -7.51
CA HIS A 321 -11.42 -0.87 -7.22
C HIS A 321 -11.73 -1.82 -6.03
N PRO A 322 -11.05 -2.95 -5.90
CA PRO A 322 -10.02 -3.52 -6.75
C PRO A 322 -10.60 -4.29 -7.93
N ASN A 323 -10.28 -3.86 -9.14
CA ASN A 323 -10.67 -4.57 -10.36
C ASN A 323 -9.47 -5.24 -11.01
N GLN A 324 -9.74 -6.32 -11.73
CA GLN A 324 -8.72 -7.03 -12.50
C GLN A 324 -8.51 -6.37 -13.86
N PRO A 325 -7.27 -6.36 -14.39
CA PRO A 325 -7.01 -5.99 -15.77
C PRO A 325 -7.60 -7.06 -16.70
N TYR A 326 -8.15 -6.62 -17.83
CA TYR A 326 -8.74 -7.50 -18.84
C TYR A 326 -7.98 -7.51 -20.17
N PHE A 327 -6.75 -7.00 -20.20
CA PHE A 327 -5.95 -6.83 -21.42
C PHE A 327 -6.67 -5.99 -22.45
N THR A 328 -7.38 -4.97 -21.98
CA THR A 328 -8.17 -4.10 -22.84
C THR A 328 -7.27 -3.11 -23.55
N ARG A 329 -7.36 -3.06 -24.89
CA ARG A 329 -6.70 -2.00 -25.66
C ARG A 329 -7.38 -0.68 -25.43
N PHE A 330 -6.58 0.37 -25.39
CA PHE A 330 -7.13 1.71 -25.34
C PHE A 330 -7.84 2.03 -26.68
N ALA A 331 -8.94 2.72 -26.59
CA ALA A 331 -9.78 3.08 -27.73
C ALA A 331 -10.40 4.46 -27.52
N PRO A 332 -10.93 5.08 -28.57
CA PRO A 332 -11.76 6.28 -28.45
C PRO A 332 -12.94 6.06 -27.52
N ASN A 333 -13.36 7.12 -26.82
CA ASN A 333 -14.51 7.13 -25.92
C ASN A 333 -14.40 6.16 -24.72
N GLN A 334 -13.25 6.14 -24.07
CA GLN A 334 -13.02 5.35 -22.86
C GLN A 334 -12.54 6.22 -21.71
N ALA A 335 -12.88 5.83 -20.48
CA ALA A 335 -12.20 6.28 -19.28
C ALA A 335 -11.04 5.33 -18.98
N ILE A 336 -9.87 5.88 -18.62
CA ILE A 336 -8.67 5.12 -18.26
C ILE A 336 -8.25 5.59 -16.88
N GLN A 337 -8.45 4.74 -15.86
CA GLN A 337 -7.98 5.02 -14.53
C GLN A 337 -6.55 4.50 -14.35
N ALA A 338 -5.66 5.37 -13.92
CA ALA A 338 -4.28 5.06 -13.62
C ALA A 338 -3.95 5.42 -12.18
N THR A 339 -3.37 4.46 -11.49
CA THR A 339 -3.02 4.54 -10.07
C THR A 339 -1.52 4.34 -9.90
N SER A 340 -0.89 5.18 -9.11
CA SER A 340 0.43 4.91 -8.55
C SER A 340 0.39 5.02 -7.03
N VAL A 341 1.10 4.12 -6.36
CA VAL A 341 1.27 4.13 -4.90
C VAL A 341 2.75 3.99 -4.62
N VAL A 342 3.35 5.02 -4.08
CA VAL A 342 4.74 4.98 -3.64
C VAL A 342 4.78 5.16 -2.13
N LYS A 343 5.53 4.29 -1.47
CA LYS A 343 5.84 4.40 -0.05
C LYS A 343 7.34 4.41 0.16
N ILE A 344 7.81 5.33 0.97
CA ILE A 344 9.20 5.43 1.43
C ILE A 344 9.18 5.29 2.94
N ASN A 345 9.82 4.24 3.45
CA ASN A 345 9.76 3.86 4.87
C ASN A 345 8.31 3.82 5.42
N GLY A 346 7.41 3.21 4.66
CA GLY A 346 5.99 3.10 4.98
C GLY A 346 5.16 4.37 4.76
N CYS A 347 5.78 5.54 4.63
CA CYS A 347 5.12 6.81 4.42
C CYS A 347 4.85 7.06 2.94
N GLY A 348 3.61 7.33 2.61
CA GLY A 348 3.17 7.59 1.24
C GLY A 348 1.73 7.16 1.03
N GLY A 349 1.19 7.58 -0.08
CA GLY A 349 -0.20 7.37 -0.42
C GLY A 349 -0.41 7.10 -1.90
N GLU A 350 -1.65 7.05 -2.24
CA GLU A 350 -2.14 6.77 -3.58
C GLU A 350 -2.24 8.06 -4.39
N ASN A 351 -1.94 7.96 -5.67
CA ASN A 351 -2.18 9.02 -6.64
C ASN A 351 -2.95 8.43 -7.83
N TYR A 352 -4.25 8.72 -7.88
CA TYR A 352 -5.14 8.28 -8.95
C TYR A 352 -5.46 9.44 -9.86
N ARG A 353 -5.36 9.20 -11.18
CA ARG A 353 -5.90 10.09 -12.21
C ARG A 353 -6.70 9.26 -13.21
N THR A 354 -7.78 9.82 -13.67
CA THR A 354 -8.57 9.18 -14.72
C THR A 354 -8.55 10.03 -15.98
N PHE A 355 -8.11 9.42 -17.07
CA PHE A 355 -8.10 10.04 -18.40
C PHE A 355 -9.39 9.71 -19.13
N LEU A 356 -9.88 10.64 -19.90
CA LEU A 356 -10.98 10.45 -20.85
C LEU A 356 -10.44 10.58 -22.27
N THR A 357 -10.63 9.55 -23.08
CA THR A 357 -10.23 9.58 -24.49
C THR A 357 -11.32 10.19 -25.36
N ALA A 358 -10.91 10.99 -26.34
CA ALA A 358 -11.82 11.57 -27.31
C ALA A 358 -12.53 10.50 -28.12
N LYS A 359 -13.74 10.80 -28.63
CA LYS A 359 -14.42 10.05 -29.69
C LYS A 359 -13.66 10.15 -31.01
N SER A 360 -14.00 9.32 -31.97
CA SER A 360 -13.37 9.34 -33.31
C SER A 360 -13.54 10.68 -34.05
N ASP A 361 -14.56 11.48 -33.73
CA ASP A 361 -14.78 12.82 -34.24
C ASP A 361 -13.99 13.91 -33.49
N GLY A 362 -13.20 13.52 -32.49
CA GLY A 362 -12.41 14.42 -31.64
C GLY A 362 -13.19 15.07 -30.49
N SER A 363 -14.50 14.84 -30.38
CA SER A 363 -15.31 15.32 -29.26
C SER A 363 -15.14 14.42 -28.03
N PHE A 364 -15.59 14.87 -26.87
CA PHE A 364 -15.64 14.07 -25.63
C PHE A 364 -17.08 13.74 -25.26
N ASP A 365 -17.29 12.57 -24.68
CA ASP A 365 -18.61 12.14 -24.25
C ASP A 365 -19.16 13.07 -23.15
N PRO A 366 -20.36 13.66 -23.31
CA PRO A 366 -20.89 14.61 -22.32
C PRO A 366 -21.21 13.94 -20.98
N HIS A 367 -21.65 12.67 -20.98
CA HIS A 367 -21.94 11.93 -19.76
C HIS A 367 -20.64 11.62 -19.00
N ALA A 368 -19.62 11.12 -19.70
CA ALA A 368 -18.31 10.89 -19.10
C ALA A 368 -17.69 12.19 -18.56
N ALA A 369 -17.76 13.29 -19.30
CA ALA A 369 -17.27 14.59 -18.86
C ALA A 369 -17.98 15.08 -17.60
N ARG A 370 -19.31 14.88 -17.50
CA ARG A 370 -20.09 15.23 -16.31
C ARG A 370 -19.69 14.41 -15.09
N LEU A 371 -19.49 13.10 -15.23
CA LEU A 371 -19.02 12.24 -14.14
C LEU A 371 -17.62 12.65 -13.67
N TRP A 372 -16.73 12.97 -14.62
CA TRP A 372 -15.38 13.46 -14.34
C TRP A 372 -15.41 14.77 -13.53
N GLU A 373 -16.20 15.77 -13.98
CA GLU A 373 -16.33 17.07 -13.33
C GLU A 373 -16.93 16.96 -11.94
N ALA A 374 -17.98 16.15 -11.79
CA ALA A 374 -18.61 15.95 -10.49
C ALA A 374 -17.71 15.21 -9.48
N SER A 375 -16.93 14.23 -9.96
CA SER A 375 -15.94 13.56 -9.12
C SER A 375 -14.84 14.52 -8.69
N LEU A 376 -14.36 15.38 -9.59
CA LEU A 376 -13.36 16.40 -9.25
C LEU A 376 -13.88 17.40 -8.23
N HIS A 377 -15.11 17.94 -8.45
CA HIS A 377 -15.71 18.88 -7.49
C HIS A 377 -15.94 18.26 -6.12
N SER A 378 -16.30 16.98 -6.08
CA SER A 378 -16.39 16.22 -4.83
C SER A 378 -15.04 16.17 -4.07
N CYS A 379 -13.92 16.09 -4.80
CA CYS A 379 -12.59 16.21 -4.23
C CYS A 379 -12.33 17.60 -3.63
N ASP A 380 -12.77 18.65 -4.29
CA ASP A 380 -12.59 20.02 -3.79
C ASP A 380 -13.41 20.26 -2.52
N ILE A 381 -14.65 19.75 -2.45
CA ILE A 381 -15.47 19.78 -1.22
C ILE A 381 -14.72 19.13 -0.06
N GLN A 382 -14.10 17.95 -0.26
CA GLN A 382 -13.32 17.33 0.80
C GLN A 382 -12.16 18.20 1.26
N VAL A 383 -11.38 18.77 0.35
CA VAL A 383 -10.24 19.64 0.70
C VAL A 383 -10.70 20.87 1.49
N GLU A 384 -11.76 21.53 1.07
CA GLU A 384 -12.27 22.72 1.75
C GLU A 384 -12.78 22.41 3.16
N LEU A 385 -13.39 21.25 3.38
CA LEU A 385 -13.95 20.86 4.67
C LEU A 385 -13.00 20.09 5.57
N GLN A 386 -11.87 19.57 5.06
CA GLN A 386 -10.95 18.73 5.85
C GLN A 386 -10.07 19.61 6.77
N ALA A 387 -10.70 20.25 7.75
CA ALA A 387 -10.05 21.05 8.76
C ALA A 387 -10.03 20.35 10.13
N ALA A 388 -9.06 20.70 10.97
CA ALA A 388 -9.00 20.22 12.35
C ALA A 388 -10.26 20.63 13.11
N GLY A 389 -10.86 19.69 13.84
CA GLY A 389 -12.10 19.91 14.58
C GLY A 389 -13.38 19.57 13.81
N VAL A 390 -13.32 19.34 12.50
CA VAL A 390 -14.48 18.90 11.70
C VAL A 390 -14.69 17.38 11.87
N ARG A 391 -15.94 16.94 11.88
CA ARG A 391 -16.25 15.50 11.96
C ARG A 391 -16.16 14.83 10.58
N ALA A 392 -15.66 13.63 10.55
CA ALA A 392 -15.51 12.85 9.32
C ALA A 392 -16.83 12.64 8.57
N ASN A 393 -17.93 12.38 9.30
CA ASN A 393 -19.26 12.20 8.70
C ASN A 393 -19.86 13.49 8.12
N GLU A 394 -19.46 14.66 8.58
CA GLU A 394 -19.92 15.94 8.03
C GLU A 394 -19.35 16.15 6.62
N ILE A 395 -18.07 15.82 6.42
CA ILE A 395 -17.43 15.86 5.10
C ILE A 395 -18.07 14.83 4.18
N ALA A 396 -18.28 13.58 4.66
CA ALA A 396 -18.94 12.55 3.87
C ALA A 396 -20.34 12.95 3.42
N ARG A 397 -21.10 13.57 4.33
CA ARG A 397 -22.46 14.05 4.02
C ARG A 397 -22.42 15.16 2.96
N ALA A 398 -21.53 16.13 3.07
CA ALA A 398 -21.40 17.19 2.10
C ALA A 398 -21.04 16.69 0.70
N VAL A 399 -20.07 15.76 0.60
CA VAL A 399 -19.67 15.14 -0.66
C VAL A 399 -20.82 14.36 -1.28
N HIS A 400 -21.47 13.47 -0.53
CA HIS A 400 -22.57 12.65 -1.06
C HIS A 400 -23.81 13.49 -1.38
N GLN A 401 -24.12 14.50 -0.59
CA GLN A 401 -25.26 15.39 -0.87
C GLN A 401 -25.05 16.12 -2.21
N TYR A 402 -23.86 16.66 -2.45
CA TYR A 402 -23.54 17.27 -3.75
C TYR A 402 -23.75 16.26 -4.90
N GLN A 403 -23.22 15.03 -4.78
CA GLN A 403 -23.40 14.02 -5.81
C GLN A 403 -24.88 13.65 -6.04
N VAL A 404 -25.69 13.64 -4.97
CA VAL A 404 -27.13 13.38 -5.05
C VAL A 404 -27.87 14.55 -5.73
N ASP A 405 -27.55 15.77 -5.35
CA ASP A 405 -28.15 16.99 -5.91
C ASP A 405 -27.85 17.14 -7.41
N GLU A 406 -26.66 16.66 -7.85
CA GLU A 406 -26.30 16.54 -9.24
C GLU A 406 -27.04 15.39 -9.97
N GLY A 407 -27.90 14.62 -9.29
CA GLY A 407 -28.62 13.47 -9.88
C GLY A 407 -27.72 12.25 -10.16
N LEU A 408 -26.59 12.14 -9.45
CA LEU A 408 -25.58 11.11 -9.67
C LEU A 408 -25.60 9.99 -8.63
N ALA A 409 -26.63 9.93 -7.78
CA ALA A 409 -26.75 8.97 -6.67
C ALA A 409 -26.49 7.51 -7.07
N ARG A 410 -26.96 7.07 -8.26
CA ARG A 410 -26.78 5.69 -8.74
C ARG A 410 -25.34 5.32 -9.08
N TYR A 411 -24.44 6.29 -9.18
CA TYR A 411 -23.03 6.10 -9.50
C TYR A 411 -22.11 6.13 -8.28
N ILE A 412 -22.68 6.30 -7.07
CA ILE A 412 -21.95 6.29 -5.78
C ILE A 412 -21.86 4.86 -5.28
N TYR A 413 -20.66 4.34 -5.08
CA TYR A 413 -20.43 2.95 -4.66
C TYR A 413 -19.69 2.81 -3.33
N HIS A 414 -19.01 3.86 -2.87
CA HIS A 414 -18.20 3.78 -1.66
C HIS A 414 -18.04 5.15 -0.97
N ARG A 415 -17.50 5.11 0.24
CA ARG A 415 -17.17 6.32 1.02
C ARG A 415 -16.13 7.19 0.29
N PRO A 416 -16.12 8.50 0.52
CA PRO A 416 -15.19 9.43 -0.14
C PRO A 416 -13.71 9.25 0.24
N SER A 417 -13.39 8.70 1.45
CA SER A 417 -12.01 8.72 1.93
C SER A 417 -11.76 7.78 3.10
N HIS A 418 -10.49 7.52 3.38
CA HIS A 418 -9.99 6.82 4.56
C HIS A 418 -8.66 7.42 5.01
N GLY A 419 -8.31 7.22 6.28
CA GLY A 419 -7.00 7.56 6.80
C GLY A 419 -5.91 6.69 6.17
N LEU A 420 -4.71 7.22 6.11
CA LEU A 420 -3.54 6.59 5.55
C LEU A 420 -2.52 6.22 6.63
N ALA A 421 -1.94 5.04 6.49
CA ALA A 421 -0.86 4.55 7.33
C ALA A 421 0.04 3.56 6.57
N PHE A 422 0.95 2.90 7.26
CA PHE A 422 1.87 1.92 6.68
C PHE A 422 1.14 0.79 5.94
N GLU A 423 0.01 0.31 6.49
CA GLU A 423 -0.86 -0.71 5.86
C GLU A 423 -1.68 -0.18 4.67
N GLY A 424 -1.86 1.09 4.54
CA GLY A 424 -2.72 1.73 3.54
C GLY A 424 -3.95 2.34 4.18
N HIS A 425 -4.89 1.54 4.65
CA HIS A 425 -6.13 2.02 5.26
C HIS A 425 -6.02 2.05 6.78
N LEU A 426 -6.31 3.19 7.38
CA LEU A 426 -6.46 3.41 8.81
C LEU A 426 -7.67 4.32 9.05
N ALA A 427 -8.27 4.26 10.24
CA ALA A 427 -9.22 5.30 10.68
C ALA A 427 -8.52 6.68 10.74
N PRO A 428 -9.26 7.81 10.66
CA PRO A 428 -10.70 7.88 10.47
C PRO A 428 -11.11 7.59 9.01
N PHE A 429 -12.41 7.32 8.82
CA PHE A 429 -12.99 7.17 7.50
C PHE A 429 -13.91 8.37 7.22
N ILE A 430 -13.73 9.04 6.09
CA ILE A 430 -14.76 10.00 5.64
C ILE A 430 -15.95 9.18 5.17
N ALA A 431 -16.84 8.85 6.11
CA ALA A 431 -17.98 7.98 5.93
C ALA A 431 -19.16 8.47 6.77
N LEU A 432 -20.39 8.19 6.33
CA LEU A 432 -21.60 8.70 6.97
C LEU A 432 -21.76 8.28 8.46
N GLY A 433 -21.18 7.15 8.83
CA GLY A 433 -21.23 6.62 10.20
C GLY A 433 -19.99 6.90 11.07
N ASP A 434 -19.00 7.64 10.58
CA ASP A 434 -17.77 7.93 11.35
C ASP A 434 -17.85 9.35 11.97
N GLU A 435 -18.01 9.39 13.28
CA GLU A 435 -18.11 10.64 14.05
C GLU A 435 -16.76 11.18 14.53
N THR A 436 -15.66 10.58 14.11
CA THR A 436 -14.31 11.01 14.52
C THR A 436 -14.09 12.47 14.17
N VAL A 437 -13.69 13.25 15.16
CA VAL A 437 -13.23 14.63 14.97
C VAL A 437 -11.82 14.58 14.41
N LEU A 438 -11.61 15.19 13.25
CA LEU A 438 -10.32 15.15 12.58
C LEU A 438 -9.26 15.93 13.36
N PRO A 439 -8.15 15.30 13.76
CA PRO A 439 -7.04 16.04 14.35
C PRO A 439 -6.21 16.73 13.25
N LEU A 440 -5.54 17.81 13.61
CA LEU A 440 -4.52 18.45 12.77
C LEU A 440 -3.47 17.42 12.34
N ASN A 441 -2.97 17.54 11.12
CA ASN A 441 -1.96 16.64 10.52
C ASN A 441 -2.41 15.19 10.36
N SER A 442 -3.71 14.87 10.38
CA SER A 442 -4.16 13.59 9.90
C SER A 442 -4.06 13.53 8.36
N ALA A 443 -3.53 12.42 7.84
CA ALA A 443 -3.38 12.22 6.40
C ALA A 443 -4.46 11.23 5.93
N LEU A 444 -5.30 11.67 5.00
CA LEU A 444 -6.40 10.88 4.45
C LEU A 444 -6.28 10.77 2.93
N SER A 445 -6.78 9.69 2.36
CA SER A 445 -6.99 9.59 0.91
C SER A 445 -8.08 10.57 0.47
N GLN A 446 -8.19 10.79 -0.83
CA GLN A 446 -9.25 11.62 -1.42
C GLN A 446 -9.81 10.88 -2.62
N GLU A 447 -10.92 10.15 -2.43
CA GLU A 447 -11.41 9.18 -3.39
C GLU A 447 -12.92 9.25 -3.68
N PRO A 448 -13.56 10.41 -3.80
CA PRO A 448 -14.99 10.47 -4.06
C PRO A 448 -15.31 10.07 -5.52
N GLY A 449 -15.21 8.76 -5.82
CA GLY A 449 -15.40 8.22 -7.16
C GLY A 449 -16.86 8.11 -7.58
N LEU A 450 -17.09 8.19 -8.89
CA LEU A 450 -18.37 7.95 -9.57
C LEU A 450 -18.17 6.91 -10.66
N TYR A 451 -19.03 5.89 -10.70
CA TYR A 451 -18.86 4.73 -11.59
C TYR A 451 -20.13 4.37 -12.31
N ASP A 452 -20.02 4.10 -13.61
CA ASP A 452 -21.11 3.65 -14.47
C ASP A 452 -20.75 2.31 -15.12
N PRO A 453 -21.22 1.17 -14.56
CA PRO A 453 -20.94 -0.16 -15.10
C PRO A 453 -21.53 -0.40 -16.48
N GLU A 454 -22.57 0.34 -16.88
CA GLU A 454 -23.23 0.17 -18.17
C GLU A 454 -22.35 0.69 -19.32
N THR A 455 -21.66 1.80 -19.07
CA THR A 455 -20.79 2.45 -20.07
C THR A 455 -19.31 2.12 -19.91
N GLY A 456 -18.90 1.65 -18.73
CA GLY A 456 -17.49 1.51 -18.36
C GLY A 456 -16.83 2.84 -17.99
N PHE A 457 -17.59 3.91 -17.81
CA PHE A 457 -17.07 5.18 -17.32
C PHE A 457 -16.98 5.18 -15.80
N GLY A 458 -15.77 5.26 -15.28
CA GLY A 458 -15.52 5.40 -13.87
C GLY A 458 -14.45 6.45 -13.64
N PHE A 459 -14.72 7.39 -12.75
CA PHE A 459 -13.81 8.48 -12.42
C PHE A 459 -13.56 8.48 -10.95
N ASN A 460 -12.35 8.15 -10.59
CA ASN A 460 -11.83 8.24 -9.25
C ASN A 460 -10.55 9.06 -9.25
N TRP A 461 -10.45 9.93 -8.30
CA TRP A 461 -9.27 10.71 -8.00
C TRP A 461 -8.74 10.22 -6.67
N SER A 462 -7.45 10.03 -6.54
CA SER A 462 -6.87 9.87 -5.21
C SER A 462 -5.64 10.74 -5.05
N ASP A 463 -5.55 11.29 -3.89
CA ASP A 463 -4.41 12.05 -3.40
C ASP A 463 -4.32 11.88 -1.89
N THR A 464 -3.20 12.22 -1.28
CA THR A 464 -3.17 12.42 0.16
C THR A 464 -3.53 13.86 0.46
N VAL A 465 -4.62 14.04 1.20
CA VAL A 465 -5.00 15.33 1.79
C VAL A 465 -4.64 15.29 3.26
N VAL A 466 -3.87 16.27 3.69
CA VAL A 466 -3.52 16.47 5.11
C VAL A 466 -4.47 17.46 5.71
N THR A 467 -5.00 17.13 6.89
CA THR A 467 -5.90 18.02 7.66
C THR A 467 -5.13 19.25 8.15
N GLY A 468 -5.55 20.41 7.72
CA GLY A 468 -4.99 21.70 8.14
C GLY A 468 -5.84 22.38 9.22
N GLU A 469 -5.46 23.59 9.61
CA GLU A 469 -6.20 24.37 10.61
C GLU A 469 -7.56 24.85 10.09
N GLY A 470 -7.61 25.40 8.87
CA GLY A 470 -8.83 25.96 8.27
C GLY A 470 -9.38 25.14 7.10
N ARG A 471 -8.52 24.37 6.44
CA ARG A 471 -8.83 23.48 5.31
C ARG A 471 -7.74 22.45 5.14
N GLY A 472 -8.01 21.41 4.36
CA GLY A 472 -7.00 20.44 3.97
C GLY A 472 -6.06 20.96 2.86
N TYR A 473 -4.97 20.24 2.65
CA TYR A 473 -4.06 20.48 1.52
C TYR A 473 -3.55 19.17 0.92
N ARG A 474 -3.45 19.16 -0.41
CA ARG A 474 -2.97 18.00 -1.18
C ARG A 474 -1.44 17.94 -1.18
N LEU A 475 -0.87 16.74 -1.16
CA LEU A 475 0.57 16.54 -1.27
C LEU A 475 1.06 16.37 -2.71
N SER A 476 0.18 15.95 -3.63
CA SER A 476 0.51 15.79 -5.04
C SER A 476 0.61 17.14 -5.77
N ALA A 477 1.46 17.18 -6.78
CA ALA A 477 1.53 18.25 -7.77
C ALA A 477 0.93 17.83 -9.14
N THR A 478 0.41 16.62 -9.26
CA THR A 478 -0.22 16.14 -10.50
C THR A 478 -1.47 16.97 -10.80
N PRO A 479 -1.62 17.54 -12.02
CA PRO A 479 -2.72 18.43 -12.33
C PRO A 479 -4.11 17.80 -12.21
N TYR A 480 -5.06 18.66 -11.84
CA TYR A 480 -6.50 18.40 -11.79
C TYR A 480 -7.18 19.25 -12.89
N SER A 481 -6.87 19.03 -14.16
CA SER A 481 -7.43 19.83 -15.23
C SER A 481 -7.86 19.00 -16.44
N ARG A 482 -8.77 19.55 -17.25
CA ARG A 482 -9.22 18.92 -18.50
C ARG A 482 -8.05 18.74 -19.48
N GLU A 483 -7.15 19.70 -19.59
CA GLU A 483 -5.98 19.66 -20.48
C GLU A 483 -5.03 18.51 -20.12
N TRP A 484 -4.97 18.15 -18.83
CA TRP A 484 -4.22 16.99 -18.37
C TRP A 484 -4.96 15.69 -18.67
N SER A 485 -6.24 15.61 -18.35
CA SER A 485 -7.01 14.36 -18.26
C SER A 485 -7.71 13.98 -19.56
N PHE A 486 -8.05 14.98 -20.43
CA PHE A 486 -8.76 14.72 -21.67
C PHE A 486 -7.75 14.57 -22.80
N VAL A 487 -7.63 13.34 -23.32
CA VAL A 487 -6.56 12.95 -24.25
C VAL A 487 -7.12 12.50 -25.60
N ARG A 488 -6.34 12.72 -26.65
CA ARG A 488 -6.59 12.18 -27.98
C ARG A 488 -5.54 11.12 -28.26
N LEU A 489 -6.01 9.88 -28.51
CA LEU A 489 -5.15 8.73 -28.83
C LEU A 489 -4.83 8.70 -30.33
#